data_45e854247e51ce32c25535bbcb575af6
#
_entry.id   45e854247e51ce32c25535bbcb575af6
#
_cell.length_a   1.000
_cell.length_b   1.000
_cell.length_c   1.000
_cell.angle_alpha   90.00
_cell.angle_beta   90.00
_cell.angle_gamma   90.00
#
_symmetry.space_group_name_H-M   'P 1'
#
loop_
_entity.id
_entity.type
_entity.pdbx_description
1 polymer ?
#
loop_
_entity_poly.entity_id
_entity_poly.type
_entity_poly.pdbx_seq_one_letter_code
_entity_poly.pdbx_strand_id
1 'polypeptide(L)'
;MNIGLFGGSFNPPHMGHTALAEEFYSASFADLLIVMPSFIPPHKAASAIPAADRLAMTRLAFLKLGEKGINYTVSDYEIRRRDTSYTFETVRYLLARYAEKTLALCVGSDMFLSFETWKNAEELLKCCHLYTKARHSGEKAALEAYAAVLKEKYGTESTVMEGTVIDVSSTALRTQENAAAQTLLDPIVRAYAKKHGLYV
;
A
#
# COMPACT_ATOMS: atom_id res chain seq x y z
N MET A 1 -15.28 9.96 -10.33
CA MET A 1 -15.06 8.65 -9.66
C MET A 1 -13.90 8.81 -8.71
N ASN A 2 -14.06 8.42 -7.43
CA ASN A 2 -12.97 8.49 -6.46
C ASN A 2 -12.08 7.26 -6.58
N ILE A 3 -10.83 7.45 -6.97
CA ILE A 3 -9.86 6.36 -7.09
C ILE A 3 -9.00 6.28 -5.83
N GLY A 4 -8.96 5.12 -5.19
CA GLY A 4 -8.03 4.80 -4.10
C GLY A 4 -6.83 4.02 -4.63
N LEU A 5 -5.61 4.50 -4.40
CA LEU A 5 -4.36 3.78 -4.72
C LEU A 5 -3.74 3.23 -3.44
N PHE A 6 -3.58 1.92 -3.38
CA PHE A 6 -2.91 1.19 -2.31
C PHE A 6 -1.68 0.46 -2.87
N GLY A 7 -0.54 1.11 -2.78
CA GLY A 7 0.74 0.59 -3.26
C GLY A 7 1.48 -0.22 -2.21
N GLY A 8 2.28 -1.20 -2.64
CA GLY A 8 3.13 -1.96 -1.73
C GLY A 8 4.05 -2.96 -2.42
N SER A 9 5.11 -3.37 -1.74
CA SER A 9 5.95 -4.46 -2.25
C SER A 9 5.30 -5.83 -2.13
N PHE A 10 4.39 -6.00 -1.15
CA PHE A 10 3.65 -7.25 -0.88
C PHE A 10 4.56 -8.50 -0.92
N ASN A 11 5.54 -8.53 -0.03
CA ASN A 11 6.61 -9.52 -0.02
C ASN A 11 6.79 -10.21 1.35
N PRO A 12 5.88 -11.09 1.78
CA PRO A 12 4.57 -11.40 1.22
C PRO A 12 3.48 -10.38 1.59
N PRO A 13 2.32 -10.39 0.89
CA PRO A 13 1.10 -9.75 1.38
C PRO A 13 0.61 -10.48 2.64
N HIS A 14 0.01 -9.75 3.59
CA HIS A 14 -0.44 -10.28 4.88
C HIS A 14 -1.72 -9.59 5.35
N MET A 15 -2.34 -10.11 6.41
CA MET A 15 -3.62 -9.62 6.93
C MET A 15 -3.60 -8.14 7.31
N GLY A 16 -2.45 -7.61 7.76
CA GLY A 16 -2.29 -6.17 7.98
C GLY A 16 -2.45 -5.33 6.72
N HIS A 17 -2.02 -5.82 5.56
CA HIS A 17 -2.24 -5.12 4.29
C HIS A 17 -3.72 -5.11 3.90
N THR A 18 -4.40 -6.24 4.02
CA THR A 18 -5.81 -6.34 3.62
C THR A 18 -6.72 -5.56 4.55
N ALA A 19 -6.47 -5.57 5.86
CA ALA A 19 -7.20 -4.76 6.83
C ALA A 19 -7.01 -3.26 6.57
N LEU A 20 -5.77 -2.82 6.36
CA LEU A 20 -5.49 -1.41 6.04
C LEU A 20 -6.15 -0.97 4.74
N ALA A 21 -6.16 -1.83 3.72
CA ALA A 21 -6.82 -1.53 2.44
C ALA A 21 -8.35 -1.40 2.58
N GLU A 22 -8.98 -2.23 3.42
CA GLU A 22 -10.40 -2.15 3.73
C GLU A 22 -10.77 -0.86 4.46
N GLU A 23 -10.00 -0.51 5.49
CA GLU A 23 -10.17 0.75 6.21
C GLU A 23 -9.96 1.96 5.30
N PHE A 24 -8.92 1.91 4.48
CA PHE A 24 -8.62 2.97 3.52
C PHE A 24 -9.74 3.14 2.49
N TYR A 25 -10.27 2.05 1.93
CA TYR A 25 -11.40 2.10 1.01
C TYR A 25 -12.60 2.84 1.61
N SER A 26 -12.93 2.50 2.86
CA SER A 26 -14.04 3.13 3.58
C SER A 26 -13.75 4.60 3.91
N ALA A 27 -12.56 4.91 4.42
CA ALA A 27 -12.18 6.27 4.83
C ALA A 27 -12.04 7.23 3.65
N SER A 28 -11.61 6.75 2.49
CA SER A 28 -11.44 7.56 1.28
C SER A 28 -12.70 7.71 0.44
N PHE A 29 -13.78 7.02 0.79
CA PHE A 29 -14.99 6.95 -0.03
C PHE A 29 -14.68 6.59 -1.49
N ALA A 30 -13.72 5.69 -1.69
CA ALA A 30 -13.29 5.31 -3.02
C ALA A 30 -14.39 4.51 -3.74
N ASP A 31 -14.65 4.85 -5.00
CA ASP A 31 -15.50 4.06 -5.88
C ASP A 31 -14.76 2.82 -6.42
N LEU A 32 -13.43 2.92 -6.52
CA LEU A 32 -12.56 1.85 -6.97
C LEU A 32 -11.23 1.88 -6.19
N LEU A 33 -10.88 0.77 -5.55
CA LEU A 33 -9.58 0.56 -4.92
C LEU A 33 -8.62 -0.13 -5.90
N ILE A 34 -7.50 0.49 -6.19
CA ILE A 34 -6.43 -0.09 -7.02
C ILE A 34 -5.30 -0.53 -6.11
N VAL A 35 -5.13 -1.84 -5.96
CA VAL A 35 -4.00 -2.45 -5.27
C VAL A 35 -2.86 -2.61 -6.27
N MET A 36 -1.69 -1.99 -5.98
CA MET A 36 -0.57 -1.87 -6.91
C MET A 36 0.71 -2.51 -6.36
N PRO A 37 1.00 -3.78 -6.68
CA PRO A 37 2.29 -4.39 -6.37
C PRO A 37 3.42 -3.72 -7.14
N SER A 38 4.46 -3.27 -6.40
CA SER A 38 5.64 -2.66 -7.01
C SER A 38 6.51 -3.70 -7.73
N PHE A 39 7.17 -3.28 -8.82
CA PHE A 39 8.23 -4.09 -9.43
C PHE A 39 9.51 -4.02 -8.58
N ILE A 40 10.16 -2.86 -8.53
CA ILE A 40 11.29 -2.57 -7.63
C ILE A 40 10.97 -1.28 -6.88
N PRO A 41 10.70 -1.32 -5.56
CA PRO A 41 10.47 -0.10 -4.79
C PRO A 41 11.77 0.73 -4.71
N PRO A 42 11.71 2.08 -4.85
CA PRO A 42 12.92 2.92 -4.94
C PRO A 42 13.78 2.91 -3.67
N HIS A 43 13.20 2.62 -2.51
CA HIS A 43 13.88 2.64 -1.21
C HIS A 43 14.30 1.25 -0.70
N LYS A 44 14.18 0.20 -1.53
CA LYS A 44 14.52 -1.18 -1.14
C LYS A 44 15.33 -1.85 -2.24
N ALA A 45 16.21 -2.74 -1.83
CA ALA A 45 16.87 -3.64 -2.76
C ALA A 45 15.83 -4.49 -3.52
N ALA A 46 16.19 -4.92 -4.73
CA ALA A 46 15.36 -5.84 -5.48
C ALA A 46 15.07 -7.09 -4.64
N SER A 47 13.82 -7.52 -4.64
CA SER A 47 13.40 -8.72 -3.91
C SER A 47 13.95 -9.97 -4.58
N ALA A 48 14.40 -10.96 -3.78
CA ALA A 48 14.71 -12.30 -4.27
C ALA A 48 13.45 -13.03 -4.78
N ILE A 49 12.26 -12.62 -4.30
CA ILE A 49 11.00 -13.18 -4.74
C ILE A 49 10.57 -12.51 -6.05
N PRO A 50 10.31 -13.27 -7.14
CA PRO A 50 9.90 -12.73 -8.41
C PRO A 50 8.65 -11.84 -8.30
N ALA A 51 8.59 -10.78 -9.09
CA ALA A 51 7.45 -9.86 -9.09
C ALA A 51 6.14 -10.56 -9.50
N ALA A 52 6.22 -11.57 -10.37
CA ALA A 52 5.07 -12.39 -10.78
C ALA A 52 4.46 -13.17 -9.60
N ASP A 53 5.30 -13.75 -8.74
CA ASP A 53 4.82 -14.46 -7.54
C ASP A 53 4.23 -13.49 -6.52
N ARG A 54 4.83 -12.30 -6.34
CA ARG A 54 4.28 -11.27 -5.46
C ARG A 54 2.90 -10.79 -5.95
N LEU A 55 2.74 -10.62 -7.27
CA LEU A 55 1.44 -10.31 -7.89
C LEU A 55 0.42 -11.42 -7.65
N ALA A 56 0.79 -12.68 -7.87
CA ALA A 56 -0.09 -13.82 -7.65
C ALA A 56 -0.54 -13.89 -6.19
N MET A 57 0.40 -13.80 -5.25
CA MET A 57 0.09 -13.78 -3.82
C MET A 57 -0.80 -12.58 -3.43
N THR A 58 -0.56 -11.41 -4.02
CA THR A 58 -1.41 -10.22 -3.78
C THR A 58 -2.84 -10.47 -4.25
N ARG A 59 -3.03 -11.02 -5.45
CA ARG A 59 -4.37 -11.38 -5.94
C ARG A 59 -5.08 -12.34 -5.00
N LEU A 60 -4.37 -13.35 -4.48
CA LEU A 60 -4.93 -14.31 -3.52
C LEU A 60 -5.28 -13.64 -2.18
N ALA A 61 -4.40 -12.83 -1.62
CA ALA A 61 -4.62 -12.17 -0.34
C ALA A 61 -5.84 -11.24 -0.34
N PHE A 62 -6.08 -10.57 -1.47
CA PHE A 62 -7.13 -9.55 -1.58
C PHE A 62 -8.50 -10.10 -2.01
N LEU A 63 -8.64 -11.41 -2.29
CA LEU A 63 -9.92 -12.01 -2.70
C LEU A 63 -11.08 -11.68 -1.74
N LYS A 64 -10.81 -11.69 -0.43
CA LYS A 64 -11.82 -11.41 0.60
C LYS A 64 -12.40 -10.00 0.57
N LEU A 65 -11.74 -9.04 -0.07
CA LEU A 65 -12.31 -7.69 -0.23
C LEU A 65 -13.54 -7.72 -1.14
N GLY A 66 -13.52 -8.54 -2.21
CA GLY A 66 -14.67 -8.72 -3.09
C GLY A 66 -15.86 -9.37 -2.37
N GLU A 67 -15.61 -10.34 -1.48
CA GLU A 67 -16.65 -10.96 -0.65
C GLU A 67 -17.34 -9.96 0.28
N LYS A 68 -16.62 -8.89 0.67
CA LYS A 68 -17.15 -7.78 1.49
C LYS A 68 -17.82 -6.67 0.66
N GLY A 69 -17.96 -6.85 -0.65
CA GLY A 69 -18.56 -5.85 -1.54
C GLY A 69 -17.66 -4.67 -1.88
N ILE A 70 -16.36 -4.75 -1.59
CA ILE A 70 -15.39 -3.72 -1.96
C ILE A 70 -15.08 -3.84 -3.45
N ASN A 71 -15.29 -2.76 -4.20
CA ASN A 71 -14.91 -2.68 -5.60
C ASN A 71 -13.40 -2.43 -5.71
N TYR A 72 -12.64 -3.45 -6.10
CA TYR A 72 -11.20 -3.37 -6.19
C TYR A 72 -10.63 -4.06 -7.43
N THR A 73 -9.39 -3.72 -7.76
CA THR A 73 -8.58 -4.44 -8.75
C THR A 73 -7.13 -4.53 -8.29
N VAL A 74 -6.46 -5.65 -8.57
CA VAL A 74 -5.01 -5.79 -8.40
C VAL A 74 -4.35 -5.54 -9.75
N SER A 75 -3.70 -4.39 -9.87
CA SER A 75 -3.05 -3.95 -11.10
C SER A 75 -1.63 -4.51 -11.23
N ASP A 76 -1.27 -4.93 -12.42
CA ASP A 76 0.08 -5.37 -12.78
C ASP A 76 0.89 -4.27 -13.49
N TYR A 77 0.41 -3.04 -13.48
CA TYR A 77 0.98 -1.94 -14.25
C TYR A 77 2.47 -1.71 -13.95
N GLU A 78 2.85 -1.58 -12.67
CA GLU A 78 4.27 -1.38 -12.29
C GLU A 78 5.13 -2.61 -12.62
N ILE A 79 4.57 -3.81 -12.48
CA ILE A 79 5.27 -5.06 -12.81
C ILE A 79 5.53 -5.17 -14.31
N ARG A 80 4.56 -4.79 -15.15
CA ARG A 80 4.72 -4.81 -16.63
C ARG A 80 5.72 -3.78 -17.12
N ARG A 81 5.85 -2.64 -16.43
CA ARG A 81 6.85 -1.62 -16.78
C ARG A 81 8.29 -2.13 -16.60
N ARG A 82 8.53 -3.06 -15.68
CA ARG A 82 9.85 -3.63 -15.38
C ARG A 82 10.92 -2.60 -15.04
N ASP A 83 10.52 -1.55 -14.33
CA ASP A 83 11.37 -0.43 -13.93
C ASP A 83 11.16 -0.10 -12.46
N THR A 84 11.96 0.80 -11.89
CA THR A 84 11.77 1.31 -10.54
C THR A 84 10.36 1.89 -10.38
N SER A 85 9.66 1.44 -9.35
CA SER A 85 8.26 1.78 -9.08
C SER A 85 8.14 3.13 -8.36
N TYR A 86 8.27 4.21 -9.11
CA TYR A 86 8.01 5.54 -8.56
C TYR A 86 6.50 5.84 -8.54
N THR A 87 5.97 6.12 -7.35
CA THR A 87 4.54 6.42 -7.15
C THR A 87 4.04 7.55 -8.05
N PHE A 88 4.87 8.56 -8.30
CA PHE A 88 4.57 9.66 -9.20
C PHE A 88 4.15 9.19 -10.61
N GLU A 89 4.85 8.24 -11.19
CA GLU A 89 4.54 7.71 -12.51
C GLU A 89 3.23 6.91 -12.52
N THR A 90 3.00 6.16 -11.44
CA THR A 90 1.76 5.40 -11.24
C THR A 90 0.56 6.33 -11.09
N VAL A 91 0.69 7.38 -10.29
CA VAL A 91 -0.37 8.38 -10.10
C VAL A 91 -0.69 9.08 -11.42
N ARG A 92 0.31 9.55 -12.17
CA ARG A 92 0.09 10.15 -13.50
C ARG A 92 -0.65 9.22 -14.45
N TYR A 93 -0.25 7.96 -14.51
CA TYR A 93 -0.93 6.96 -15.32
C TYR A 93 -2.40 6.80 -14.94
N LEU A 94 -2.70 6.70 -13.63
CA LEU A 94 -4.06 6.50 -13.14
C LEU A 94 -4.94 7.73 -13.39
N LEU A 95 -4.43 8.94 -13.12
CA LEU A 95 -5.16 10.17 -13.39
C LEU A 95 -5.52 10.31 -14.88
N ALA A 96 -4.57 10.00 -15.77
CA ALA A 96 -4.83 10.01 -17.21
C ALA A 96 -5.83 8.93 -17.64
N ARG A 97 -5.71 7.71 -17.09
CA ARG A 97 -6.56 6.57 -17.44
C ARG A 97 -8.02 6.77 -17.04
N TYR A 98 -8.26 7.39 -15.89
CA TYR A 98 -9.61 7.58 -15.35
C TYR A 98 -10.13 9.00 -15.55
N ALA A 99 -9.38 9.86 -16.22
CA ALA A 99 -9.69 11.27 -16.47
C ALA A 99 -9.99 12.07 -15.18
N GLU A 100 -9.29 11.74 -14.09
CA GLU A 100 -9.43 12.39 -12.80
C GLU A 100 -8.32 13.43 -12.58
N LYS A 101 -8.59 14.40 -11.69
CA LYS A 101 -7.60 15.43 -11.30
C LYS A 101 -6.87 15.07 -10.01
N THR A 102 -7.52 14.31 -9.14
CA THR A 102 -7.00 13.89 -7.84
C THR A 102 -7.33 12.44 -7.57
N LEU A 103 -6.56 11.80 -6.69
CA LEU A 103 -6.88 10.47 -6.16
C LEU A 103 -6.53 10.37 -4.68
N ALA A 104 -7.10 9.38 -3.99
CA ALA A 104 -6.72 9.01 -2.63
C ALA A 104 -5.49 8.09 -2.69
N LEU A 105 -4.45 8.41 -1.93
CA LEU A 105 -3.21 7.62 -1.84
C LEU A 105 -2.98 7.14 -0.41
N CYS A 106 -2.99 5.82 -0.21
CA CYS A 106 -2.64 5.23 1.08
C CYS A 106 -1.14 5.04 1.20
N VAL A 107 -0.57 5.55 2.30
CA VAL A 107 0.87 5.56 2.57
C VAL A 107 1.11 5.04 3.99
N GLY A 108 2.08 4.13 4.17
CA GLY A 108 2.49 3.68 5.50
C GLY A 108 3.07 4.84 6.34
N SER A 109 2.94 4.76 7.68
CA SER A 109 3.34 5.85 8.58
C SER A 109 4.79 6.30 8.40
N ASP A 110 5.71 5.36 8.25
CA ASP A 110 7.14 5.60 7.98
C ASP A 110 7.37 6.38 6.67
N MET A 111 6.66 6.00 5.63
CA MET A 111 6.74 6.63 4.32
C MET A 111 5.99 7.96 4.27
N PHE A 112 4.93 8.12 5.05
CA PHE A 112 4.21 9.37 5.18
C PHE A 112 5.10 10.46 5.80
N LEU A 113 5.77 10.18 6.91
CA LEU A 113 6.68 11.12 7.59
C LEU A 113 7.91 11.51 6.75
N SER A 114 8.23 10.76 5.72
CA SER A 114 9.32 11.05 4.78
C SER A 114 8.84 11.42 3.37
N PHE A 115 7.56 11.76 3.21
CA PHE A 115 6.94 11.93 1.89
C PHE A 115 7.60 12.99 1.01
N GLU A 116 8.08 14.09 1.61
CA GLU A 116 8.78 15.16 0.88
C GLU A 116 10.08 14.70 0.22
N THR A 117 10.65 13.55 0.61
CA THR A 117 11.84 12.95 -0.02
C THR A 117 11.52 12.13 -1.27
N TRP A 118 10.24 11.93 -1.56
CA TRP A 118 9.84 11.13 -2.72
C TRP A 118 10.12 11.85 -4.03
N LYS A 119 10.36 11.07 -5.08
CA LYS A 119 10.51 11.64 -6.43
C LYS A 119 9.24 12.39 -6.83
N ASN A 120 9.39 13.66 -7.18
CA ASN A 120 8.31 14.56 -7.56
C ASN A 120 7.22 14.71 -6.48
N ALA A 121 7.63 14.75 -5.20
CA ALA A 121 6.73 14.85 -4.06
C ALA A 121 5.74 16.01 -4.18
N GLU A 122 6.19 17.19 -4.62
CA GLU A 122 5.31 18.37 -4.77
C GLU A 122 4.17 18.14 -5.77
N GLU A 123 4.42 17.42 -6.87
CA GLU A 123 3.36 17.10 -7.83
C GLU A 123 2.38 16.10 -7.24
N LEU A 124 2.87 15.08 -6.50
CA LEU A 124 2.02 14.15 -5.78
C LEU A 124 1.14 14.85 -4.76
N LEU A 125 1.72 15.77 -3.98
CA LEU A 125 1.02 16.54 -2.96
C LEU A 125 -0.10 17.43 -3.55
N LYS A 126 0.02 17.87 -4.79
CA LYS A 126 -1.01 18.66 -5.49
C LYS A 126 -2.17 17.83 -6.06
N CYS A 127 -1.96 16.53 -6.29
CA CYS A 127 -2.94 15.67 -6.94
C CYS A 127 -3.38 14.46 -6.11
N CYS A 128 -2.89 14.32 -4.87
CA CYS A 128 -3.27 13.25 -3.97
C CYS A 128 -3.84 13.80 -2.66
N HIS A 129 -4.94 13.18 -2.20
CA HIS A 129 -5.32 13.21 -0.79
C HIS A 129 -4.60 12.04 -0.11
N LEU A 130 -3.76 12.32 0.87
CA LEU A 130 -2.97 11.29 1.53
C LEU A 130 -3.74 10.65 2.68
N TYR A 131 -3.67 9.34 2.77
CA TYR A 131 -4.23 8.55 3.87
C TYR A 131 -3.11 7.76 4.53
N THR A 132 -3.02 7.85 5.84
CA THR A 132 -2.04 7.09 6.63
C THR A 132 -2.67 6.58 7.91
N LYS A 133 -2.01 5.63 8.55
CA LYS A 133 -2.43 5.08 9.84
C LYS A 133 -1.21 4.81 10.70
N ALA A 134 -1.30 5.13 11.99
CA ALA A 134 -0.28 4.81 12.97
C ALA A 134 -0.07 3.28 13.06
N ARG A 135 1.18 2.84 13.12
CA ARG A 135 1.54 1.43 13.36
C ARG A 135 1.77 1.12 14.83
N HIS A 136 2.12 2.13 15.62
CA HIS A 136 2.42 2.00 17.03
C HIS A 136 1.70 3.07 17.84
N SER A 137 1.46 2.76 19.14
CA SER A 137 0.94 3.76 20.08
C SER A 137 1.91 4.94 20.16
N GLY A 138 1.39 6.17 20.04
CA GLY A 138 2.19 7.40 20.08
C GLY A 138 2.59 7.99 18.73
N GLU A 139 2.52 7.24 17.60
CA GLU A 139 2.80 7.81 16.27
C GLU A 139 1.73 8.80 15.79
N LYS A 140 0.48 8.67 16.26
CA LYS A 140 -0.66 9.46 15.76
C LYS A 140 -0.39 10.96 15.82
N ALA A 141 0.08 11.46 16.95
CA ALA A 141 0.36 12.90 17.12
C ALA A 141 1.42 13.41 16.13
N ALA A 142 2.46 12.62 15.87
CA ALA A 142 3.49 12.96 14.88
C ALA A 142 2.94 12.99 13.47
N LEU A 143 2.06 12.03 13.11
CA LEU A 143 1.41 11.98 11.80
C LEU A 143 0.47 13.18 11.61
N GLU A 144 -0.32 13.53 12.63
CA GLU A 144 -1.22 14.69 12.58
C GLU A 144 -0.45 16.02 12.47
N ALA A 145 0.64 16.15 13.22
CA ALA A 145 1.52 17.32 13.12
C ALA A 145 2.14 17.45 11.72
N TYR A 146 2.61 16.35 11.15
CA TYR A 146 3.18 16.37 9.80
C TYR A 146 2.11 16.62 8.72
N ALA A 147 0.90 16.10 8.89
CA ALA A 147 -0.24 16.41 8.02
C ALA A 147 -0.55 17.91 8.00
N ALA A 148 -0.49 18.59 9.17
CA ALA A 148 -0.66 20.04 9.26
C ALA A 148 0.45 20.80 8.50
N VAL A 149 1.70 20.34 8.59
CA VAL A 149 2.82 20.91 7.81
C VAL A 149 2.60 20.76 6.31
N LEU A 150 2.17 19.58 5.85
CA LEU A 150 1.89 19.36 4.42
C LEU A 150 0.73 20.25 3.93
N LYS A 151 -0.29 20.44 4.76
CA LYS A 151 -1.41 21.32 4.44
C LYS A 151 -0.97 22.78 4.34
N GLU A 152 -0.20 23.27 5.30
CA GLU A 152 0.31 24.65 5.31
C GLU A 152 1.23 24.93 4.12
N LYS A 153 2.16 24.01 3.85
CA LYS A 153 3.22 24.21 2.84
C LYS A 153 2.74 23.96 1.40
N TYR A 154 1.85 22.97 1.19
CA TYR A 154 1.48 22.49 -0.15
C TYR A 154 -0.03 22.55 -0.43
N GLY A 155 -0.86 22.84 0.57
CA GLY A 155 -2.31 22.77 0.46
C GLY A 155 -2.88 21.35 0.42
N THR A 156 -2.05 20.34 0.73
CA THR A 156 -2.41 18.94 0.62
C THR A 156 -3.31 18.50 1.76
N GLU A 157 -4.45 17.87 1.45
CA GLU A 157 -5.27 17.22 2.46
C GLU A 157 -4.67 15.85 2.83
N SER A 158 -4.63 15.57 4.13
CA SER A 158 -4.14 14.30 4.66
C SER A 158 -5.05 13.80 5.78
N THR A 159 -5.37 12.51 5.77
CA THR A 159 -6.20 11.87 6.79
C THR A 159 -5.38 10.84 7.55
N VAL A 160 -5.26 11.02 8.87
CA VAL A 160 -4.73 10.00 9.77
C VAL A 160 -5.89 9.12 10.22
N MET A 161 -5.95 7.91 9.66
CA MET A 161 -7.06 6.98 9.89
C MET A 161 -7.02 6.40 11.31
N GLU A 162 -8.20 6.21 11.89
CA GLU A 162 -8.42 5.55 13.17
C GLU A 162 -8.47 4.02 13.01
N GLY A 163 -8.48 3.30 14.13
CA GLY A 163 -8.74 1.85 14.16
C GLY A 163 -7.60 1.03 14.75
N THR A 164 -7.83 -0.27 14.85
CA THR A 164 -6.88 -1.22 15.45
C THR A 164 -5.68 -1.42 14.53
N VAL A 165 -4.49 -1.33 15.10
CA VAL A 165 -3.24 -1.64 14.40
C VAL A 165 -3.00 -3.15 14.42
N ILE A 166 -2.77 -3.73 13.26
CA ILE A 166 -2.22 -5.09 13.17
C ILE A 166 -0.71 -4.95 13.03
N ASP A 167 0.01 -5.16 14.13
CA ASP A 167 1.47 -5.06 14.17
C ASP A 167 2.09 -6.28 13.48
N VAL A 168 2.22 -6.18 12.17
CA VAL A 168 2.86 -7.17 11.33
C VAL A 168 3.63 -6.51 10.20
N SER A 169 4.83 -7.00 9.94
CA SER A 169 5.61 -6.58 8.78
C SER A 169 5.98 -7.76 7.89
N SER A 170 6.05 -7.52 6.58
CA SER A 170 6.55 -8.54 5.65
C SER A 170 7.96 -9.00 6.00
N THR A 171 8.78 -8.17 6.64
CA THR A 171 10.12 -8.53 7.10
C THR A 171 10.06 -9.57 8.21
N ALA A 172 9.25 -9.35 9.26
CA ALA A 172 9.05 -10.33 10.33
C ALA A 172 8.52 -11.68 9.80
N LEU A 173 7.70 -11.65 8.76
CA LEU A 173 7.20 -12.87 8.12
C LEU A 173 8.27 -13.65 7.33
N ARG A 174 9.25 -12.95 6.76
CA ARG A 174 10.34 -13.59 6.00
C ARG A 174 11.41 -14.22 6.90
N THR A 175 11.68 -13.65 8.07
CA THR A 175 12.71 -14.14 8.97
C THR A 175 12.29 -15.40 9.73
N GLN A 176 11.05 -15.84 9.63
CA GLN A 176 10.46 -17.02 10.30
C GLN A 176 10.65 -17.05 11.85
N GLU A 177 11.20 -15.98 12.42
CA GLU A 177 11.53 -15.91 13.84
C GLU A 177 10.33 -15.85 14.78
N ASN A 178 9.13 -15.60 14.21
CA ASN A 178 7.93 -15.42 15.00
C ASN A 178 6.77 -16.29 14.47
N ALA A 179 6.50 -17.40 15.15
CA ALA A 179 5.37 -18.28 14.83
C ALA A 179 4.02 -17.53 14.86
N ALA A 180 3.86 -16.53 15.74
CA ALA A 180 2.67 -15.69 15.78
C ALA A 180 2.54 -14.83 14.49
N ALA A 181 3.62 -14.32 13.93
CA ALA A 181 3.57 -13.58 12.67
C ALA A 181 3.08 -14.48 11.52
N GLN A 182 3.41 -15.76 11.51
CA GLN A 182 2.95 -16.71 10.49
C GLN A 182 1.42 -16.90 10.50
N THR A 183 0.75 -16.67 11.62
CA THR A 183 -0.73 -16.74 11.71
C THR A 183 -1.40 -15.57 10.98
N LEU A 184 -0.67 -14.47 10.76
CA LEU A 184 -1.15 -13.28 10.05
C LEU A 184 -0.97 -13.37 8.54
N LEU A 185 -0.42 -14.48 8.05
CA LEU A 185 -0.38 -14.80 6.62
C LEU A 185 -1.65 -15.59 6.25
N ASP A 186 -2.40 -15.08 5.28
CA ASP A 186 -3.60 -15.78 4.82
C ASP A 186 -3.25 -17.23 4.40
N PRO A 187 -4.03 -18.25 4.82
CA PRO A 187 -3.77 -19.65 4.49
C PRO A 187 -3.56 -19.93 2.99
N ILE A 188 -4.31 -19.23 2.12
CA ILE A 188 -4.17 -19.40 0.66
C ILE A 188 -2.82 -18.84 0.16
N VAL A 189 -2.35 -17.72 0.70
CA VAL A 189 -1.03 -17.14 0.40
C VAL A 189 0.08 -18.07 0.89
N ARG A 190 -0.07 -18.62 2.10
CA ARG A 190 0.87 -19.60 2.66
C ARG A 190 0.96 -20.86 1.80
N ALA A 191 -0.18 -21.38 1.37
CA ALA A 191 -0.23 -22.54 0.49
C ALA A 191 0.47 -22.27 -0.85
N TYR A 192 0.25 -21.10 -1.44
CA TYR A 192 0.94 -20.65 -2.65
C TYR A 192 2.46 -20.60 -2.42
N ALA A 193 2.90 -19.89 -1.38
CA ALA A 193 4.32 -19.75 -1.06
C ALA A 193 5.01 -21.11 -0.89
N LYS A 194 4.39 -22.03 -0.13
CA LYS A 194 4.91 -23.39 0.07
C LYS A 194 5.00 -24.16 -1.24
N LYS A 195 3.95 -24.11 -2.08
CA LYS A 195 3.92 -24.80 -3.39
C LYS A 195 5.04 -24.35 -4.33
N HIS A 196 5.42 -23.06 -4.25
CA HIS A 196 6.42 -22.47 -5.13
C HIS A 196 7.81 -22.34 -4.48
N GLY A 197 8.03 -22.90 -3.29
CA GLY A 197 9.31 -22.84 -2.59
C GLY A 197 9.74 -21.42 -2.24
N LEU A 198 8.78 -20.53 -1.92
CA LEU A 198 9.06 -19.14 -1.57
C LEU A 198 9.22 -19.00 -0.05
N TYR A 199 10.16 -18.17 0.37
CA TYR A 199 10.43 -17.89 1.80
C TYR A 199 10.91 -19.13 2.59
N VAL A 200 11.56 -20.08 1.96
CA VAL A 200 12.21 -21.27 2.55
C VAL A 200 13.68 -21.06 2.74
#